data_294555001a7f32798e152642fbfee059
#
_entry.id   294555001a7f32798e152642fbfee059
#
_cell.length_a   1.000
_cell.length_b   1.000
_cell.length_c   1.000
_cell.angle_alpha   90.00
_cell.angle_beta   90.00
_cell.angle_gamma   90.00
#
_symmetry.space_group_name_H-M   'P 1'
#
loop_
_entity.id
_entity.type
_entity.pdbx_description
1 polymer ?
#
loop_
_entity_poly.entity_id
_entity_poly.type
_entity_poly.pdbx_seq_one_letter_code
_entity_poly.pdbx_strand_id
1 'polypeptide(L)'
;MCIRDSIGPIYPQEMQPETLQKKISESPLTKDKAGQKPSYCVVTNCTYDGVCYNAKEAQDLLEKTSDRLHFDEAWYGYARFNPIYADHYAMRGEPGDHNGPTVFATHSTHKLLNALSQASYIHVREGRGAINFSRFNQAYMMHATTSPLYAICASNDVAVSMMDGNSGLSLTQEVIDEAVDFRQAMARLYKEFTADGSWFFKPWNKEVVTDPQTGKTYDFADAPTKLLTTVQDCWVMHPGESWHGFKDIPDNWSMLDPIKVSILAPGMGEDGELEETGVPAALVTAWLGRHGIVPTRTTDFQIMFLFSMGVTRGKWGTLVNTLCSFKRHYDANTPLAQVMPELVEQYPDTYANMGIHDLGDTMFAWLKENNPGARLNEAYSGLPVAEV
;
A
#
# COMPACT_ATOMS: atom_id res chain seq x y z
N MET A 1 15.65 -10.09 2.55
CA MET A 1 14.47 -9.42 2.00
C MET A 1 13.81 -10.38 1.03
N CYS A 2 12.67 -10.97 1.39
CA CYS A 2 11.94 -11.79 0.41
C CYS A 2 11.24 -10.83 -0.55
N ILE A 3 11.78 -10.64 -1.75
CA ILE A 3 11.04 -10.01 -2.83
C ILE A 3 10.00 -11.05 -3.27
N ARG A 4 8.75 -10.83 -2.90
CA ARG A 4 7.66 -11.62 -3.44
C ARG A 4 7.15 -10.99 -4.71
N ASP A 5 6.92 -11.85 -5.64
CA ASP A 5 6.29 -11.63 -6.92
C ASP A 5 4.79 -11.35 -6.82
N SER A 6 4.17 -11.56 -5.64
CA SER A 6 2.74 -11.35 -5.41
C SER A 6 2.47 -10.08 -4.60
N ILE A 7 1.48 -9.33 -5.02
CA ILE A 7 0.84 -8.27 -4.25
C ILE A 7 0.04 -8.96 -3.15
N GLY A 8 0.47 -8.83 -1.90
CA GLY A 8 -0.24 -9.42 -0.79
C GLY A 8 0.61 -9.55 0.48
N PRO A 9 -0.01 -9.86 1.59
CA PRO A 9 0.69 -10.08 2.84
C PRO A 9 1.46 -11.41 2.82
N ILE A 10 2.58 -11.45 3.53
CA ILE A 10 3.23 -12.72 3.89
C ILE A 10 2.29 -13.46 4.84
N TYR A 11 2.00 -14.71 4.57
CA TYR A 11 1.13 -15.51 5.43
C TYR A 11 1.85 -15.95 6.73
N PRO A 12 1.12 -16.12 7.84
CA PRO A 12 1.72 -16.58 9.10
C PRO A 12 2.48 -17.88 8.99
N GLN A 13 2.05 -18.78 8.10
CA GLN A 13 2.72 -20.08 7.86
C GLN A 13 4.18 -19.90 7.40
N GLU A 14 4.46 -18.79 6.72
CA GLU A 14 5.80 -18.49 6.23
C GLU A 14 6.71 -17.85 7.29
N MET A 15 6.10 -17.28 8.33
CA MET A 15 6.80 -16.74 9.49
C MET A 15 7.03 -17.78 10.59
N GLN A 16 6.51 -19.01 10.43
CA GLN A 16 6.73 -20.08 11.42
C GLN A 16 8.21 -20.47 11.49
N PRO A 17 8.73 -20.79 12.70
CA PRO A 17 10.13 -21.16 12.90
C PRO A 17 10.62 -22.28 11.97
N GLU A 18 9.77 -23.30 11.77
CA GLU A 18 10.10 -24.46 10.93
C GLU A 18 10.25 -24.07 9.46
N THR A 19 9.35 -23.20 8.95
CA THR A 19 9.41 -22.70 7.58
C THR A 19 10.64 -21.83 7.37
N LEU A 20 10.95 -20.94 8.31
CA LEU A 20 12.14 -20.09 8.25
C LEU A 20 13.42 -20.92 8.31
N GLN A 21 13.52 -21.92 9.21
CA GLN A 21 14.67 -22.82 9.28
C GLN A 21 14.83 -23.66 8.02
N LYS A 22 13.74 -24.14 7.43
CA LYS A 22 13.77 -24.81 6.13
C LYS A 22 14.38 -23.91 5.06
N LYS A 23 13.88 -22.67 4.92
CA LYS A 23 14.42 -21.69 3.95
C LYS A 23 15.90 -21.39 4.18
N ILE A 24 16.34 -21.23 5.45
CA ILE A 24 17.75 -21.05 5.81
C ILE A 24 18.60 -22.25 5.37
N SER A 25 18.12 -23.48 5.57
CA SER A 25 18.84 -24.70 5.20
C SER A 25 18.90 -24.96 3.69
N GLU A 26 17.90 -24.50 2.94
CA GLU A 26 17.81 -24.66 1.51
C GLU A 26 18.55 -23.58 0.72
N SER A 27 18.72 -22.39 1.30
CA SER A 27 19.43 -21.28 0.65
C SER A 27 20.92 -21.58 0.49
N PRO A 28 21.48 -21.46 -0.72
CA PRO A 28 22.90 -21.68 -0.96
C PRO A 28 23.81 -20.75 -0.16
N LEU A 29 23.29 -19.61 0.29
CA LEU A 29 24.05 -18.61 1.03
C LEU A 29 24.02 -18.81 2.56
N THR A 30 23.01 -19.52 3.08
CA THR A 30 22.81 -19.70 4.54
C THR A 30 22.76 -21.13 4.99
N LYS A 31 22.88 -22.11 4.09
CA LYS A 31 22.81 -23.54 4.44
C LYS A 31 23.82 -23.97 5.52
N ASP A 32 24.96 -23.33 5.59
CA ASP A 32 25.99 -23.56 6.63
C ASP A 32 25.58 -23.00 8.00
N LYS A 33 24.51 -22.23 8.08
CA LYS A 33 23.90 -21.65 9.29
C LYS A 33 22.61 -22.37 9.71
N ALA A 34 22.29 -23.49 9.08
CA ALA A 34 21.11 -24.27 9.44
C ALA A 34 21.07 -24.55 10.95
N GLY A 35 19.90 -24.37 11.58
CA GLY A 35 19.71 -24.51 13.02
C GLY A 35 20.15 -23.30 13.86
N GLN A 36 20.78 -22.28 13.27
CA GLN A 36 21.08 -21.04 13.99
C GLN A 36 19.88 -20.08 13.95
N LYS A 37 19.72 -19.31 15.03
CA LYS A 37 18.73 -18.23 15.05
C LYS A 37 19.21 -17.04 14.20
N PRO A 38 18.35 -16.44 13.36
CA PRO A 38 18.65 -15.17 12.72
C PRO A 38 19.01 -14.09 13.74
N SER A 39 19.94 -13.23 13.39
CA SER A 39 20.33 -12.10 14.25
C SER A 39 19.18 -11.12 14.45
N TYR A 40 18.32 -10.95 13.43
CA TYR A 40 17.09 -10.18 13.47
C TYR A 40 16.19 -10.58 12.30
N CYS A 41 14.89 -10.26 12.42
CA CYS A 41 13.92 -10.40 11.34
C CYS A 41 13.41 -9.03 10.93
N VAL A 42 13.25 -8.80 9.63
CA VAL A 42 12.67 -7.55 9.08
C VAL A 42 11.33 -7.83 8.43
N VAL A 43 10.33 -7.01 8.74
CA VAL A 43 9.00 -7.03 8.13
C VAL A 43 8.69 -5.63 7.62
N THR A 44 8.39 -5.50 6.34
CA THR A 44 7.88 -4.23 5.77
C THR A 44 6.41 -4.08 6.13
N ASN A 45 6.07 -3.09 6.92
CA ASN A 45 4.71 -2.75 7.35
C ASN A 45 4.41 -1.26 7.05
N CYS A 46 3.44 -0.92 6.24
CA CYS A 46 2.58 -1.80 5.46
C CYS A 46 3.15 -2.07 4.07
N THR A 47 2.53 -2.99 3.32
CA THR A 47 2.90 -3.21 1.91
C THR A 47 2.65 -1.96 1.07
N TYR A 48 3.20 -1.94 -0.15
CA TYR A 48 3.02 -0.79 -1.03
C TYR A 48 1.54 -0.57 -1.40
N ASP A 49 0.75 -1.62 -1.48
CA ASP A 49 -0.68 -1.56 -1.81
C ASP A 49 -1.57 -1.23 -0.61
N GLY A 50 -0.98 -1.00 0.56
CA GLY A 50 -1.71 -0.59 1.76
C GLY A 50 -2.19 -1.75 2.64
N VAL A 51 -1.64 -2.96 2.48
CA VAL A 51 -1.95 -4.07 3.38
C VAL A 51 -1.08 -3.95 4.63
N CYS A 52 -1.72 -3.74 5.77
CA CYS A 52 -1.09 -3.57 7.08
C CYS A 52 -1.19 -4.87 7.88
N TYR A 53 -0.05 -5.37 8.38
CA TYR A 53 -0.06 -6.56 9.25
C TYR A 53 -0.63 -6.23 10.63
N ASN A 54 -1.28 -7.21 11.25
CA ASN A 54 -1.40 -7.23 12.69
C ASN A 54 0.00 -7.40 13.29
N ALA A 55 0.62 -6.28 13.67
CA ALA A 55 2.01 -6.25 14.13
C ALA A 55 2.19 -7.01 15.44
N LYS A 56 1.11 -7.15 16.25
CA LYS A 56 1.13 -7.96 17.45
C LYS A 56 1.28 -9.44 17.10
N GLU A 57 0.45 -9.96 16.22
CA GLU A 57 0.50 -11.37 15.81
C GLU A 57 1.80 -11.70 15.06
N ALA A 58 2.25 -10.80 14.16
CA ALA A 58 3.54 -10.96 13.49
C ALA A 58 4.71 -11.01 14.48
N GLN A 59 4.69 -10.15 15.51
CA GLN A 59 5.68 -10.20 16.59
C GLN A 59 5.62 -11.52 17.37
N ASP A 60 4.43 -11.96 17.78
CA ASP A 60 4.21 -13.18 18.56
C ASP A 60 4.69 -14.46 17.81
N LEU A 61 4.67 -14.42 16.48
CA LEU A 61 5.24 -15.49 15.65
C LEU A 61 6.77 -15.39 15.54
N LEU A 62 7.27 -14.23 15.16
CA LEU A 62 8.70 -14.02 14.85
C LEU A 62 9.58 -14.05 16.11
N GLU A 63 9.05 -13.73 17.30
CA GLU A 63 9.80 -13.81 18.55
C GLU A 63 10.26 -15.23 18.90
N LYS A 64 9.62 -16.26 18.34
CA LYS A 64 10.04 -17.65 18.46
C LYS A 64 11.35 -17.92 17.71
N THR A 65 11.61 -17.13 16.67
CA THR A 65 12.75 -17.28 15.78
C THR A 65 13.88 -16.31 16.09
N SER A 66 13.58 -15.06 16.47
CA SER A 66 14.58 -14.01 16.71
C SER A 66 14.24 -13.18 17.95
N ASP A 67 15.29 -12.76 18.66
CA ASP A 67 15.17 -11.84 19.79
C ASP A 67 15.21 -10.35 19.37
N ARG A 68 15.31 -10.08 18.06
CA ARG A 68 15.27 -8.73 17.49
C ARG A 68 14.39 -8.71 16.25
N LEU A 69 13.43 -7.80 16.23
CA LEU A 69 12.53 -7.59 15.11
C LEU A 69 12.65 -6.16 14.62
N HIS A 70 12.56 -5.97 13.32
CA HIS A 70 12.54 -4.66 12.70
C HIS A 70 11.31 -4.54 11.79
N PHE A 71 10.44 -3.60 12.11
CA PHE A 71 9.35 -3.22 11.23
C PHE A 71 9.77 -2.01 10.42
N ASP A 72 9.90 -2.22 9.11
CA ASP A 72 10.08 -1.11 8.18
C ASP A 72 8.70 -0.47 7.94
N GLU A 73 8.46 0.60 8.69
CA GLU A 73 7.26 1.42 8.66
C GLU A 73 7.55 2.80 8.05
N ALA A 74 8.46 2.83 7.06
CA ALA A 74 8.98 4.08 6.49
C ALA A 74 7.89 5.05 6.01
N TRP A 75 6.72 4.59 5.63
CA TRP A 75 5.59 5.45 5.23
C TRP A 75 4.30 5.16 6.00
N TYR A 76 4.45 4.69 7.24
CA TYR A 76 3.32 4.24 8.07
C TYR A 76 3.32 4.87 9.48
N GLY A 77 4.20 5.84 9.75
CA GLY A 77 4.35 6.47 11.08
C GLY A 77 3.09 7.15 11.61
N TYR A 78 2.12 7.52 10.76
CA TYR A 78 0.84 8.11 11.17
C TYR A 78 -0.08 7.11 11.89
N ALA A 79 0.09 5.82 11.70
CA ALA A 79 -0.79 4.78 12.27
C ALA A 79 -0.89 4.87 13.81
N ARG A 80 0.17 5.29 14.50
CA ARG A 80 0.20 5.45 15.95
C ARG A 80 -0.84 6.47 16.46
N PHE A 81 -1.23 7.42 15.63
CA PHE A 81 -2.03 8.58 16.05
C PHE A 81 -3.53 8.42 15.79
N ASN A 82 -3.98 7.28 15.23
CA ASN A 82 -5.39 7.02 15.06
C ASN A 82 -5.76 5.59 15.52
N PRO A 83 -6.78 5.44 16.38
CA PRO A 83 -7.17 4.15 16.96
C PRO A 83 -7.64 3.12 15.93
N ILE A 84 -7.99 3.52 14.70
CA ILE A 84 -8.38 2.58 13.64
C ILE A 84 -7.25 1.61 13.28
N TYR A 85 -5.99 1.97 13.55
CA TYR A 85 -4.82 1.13 13.31
C TYR A 85 -4.35 0.34 14.54
N ALA A 86 -5.17 0.24 15.60
CA ALA A 86 -4.79 -0.49 16.81
C ALA A 86 -4.25 -1.89 16.48
N ASP A 87 -3.15 -2.28 17.13
CA ASP A 87 -2.40 -3.53 16.92
C ASP A 87 -1.72 -3.73 15.54
N HIS A 88 -1.90 -2.79 14.58
CA HIS A 88 -1.36 -2.88 13.24
C HIS A 88 -0.06 -2.06 13.01
N TYR A 89 0.60 -1.57 14.05
CA TYR A 89 1.89 -0.87 13.98
C TYR A 89 2.84 -1.35 15.08
N ALA A 90 4.14 -1.22 14.86
CA ALA A 90 5.17 -1.85 15.71
C ALA A 90 5.26 -1.25 17.13
N MET A 91 5.21 0.09 17.25
CA MET A 91 5.38 0.79 18.54
C MET A 91 4.06 0.97 19.29
N ARG A 92 3.29 -0.15 19.43
CA ARG A 92 2.03 -0.22 20.15
C ARG A 92 2.23 -0.43 21.66
N GLY A 93 1.20 -0.17 22.45
CA GLY A 93 1.21 -0.38 23.90
C GLY A 93 2.17 0.53 24.66
N GLU A 94 2.34 0.24 25.96
CA GLU A 94 3.25 0.99 26.82
C GLU A 94 4.65 0.38 26.80
N PRO A 95 5.73 1.18 26.71
CA PRO A 95 7.10 0.67 26.63
C PRO A 95 7.51 -0.19 27.83
N GLY A 96 7.03 0.15 29.04
CA GLY A 96 7.39 -0.53 30.28
C GLY A 96 6.83 -1.95 30.41
N ASP A 97 5.81 -2.31 29.62
CA ASP A 97 5.12 -3.60 29.70
C ASP A 97 5.67 -4.64 28.70
N HIS A 98 6.75 -4.29 28.01
CA HIS A 98 7.30 -5.10 26.95
C HIS A 98 8.32 -6.13 27.44
N ASN A 99 7.96 -7.41 27.38
CA ASN A 99 8.83 -8.55 27.75
C ASN A 99 9.22 -9.43 26.54
N GLY A 100 8.87 -9.02 25.34
CA GLY A 100 9.11 -9.72 24.08
C GLY A 100 10.52 -9.47 23.50
N PRO A 101 10.69 -9.63 22.19
CA PRO A 101 11.94 -9.32 21.50
C PRO A 101 12.19 -7.81 21.50
N THR A 102 13.44 -7.41 21.29
CA THR A 102 13.71 -5.99 20.99
C THR A 102 13.14 -5.63 19.63
N VAL A 103 12.32 -4.59 19.60
CA VAL A 103 11.62 -4.14 18.40
C VAL A 103 12.20 -2.81 17.91
N PHE A 104 12.56 -2.76 16.64
CA PHE A 104 12.90 -1.56 15.91
C PHE A 104 11.75 -1.17 14.99
N ALA A 105 11.51 0.13 14.81
CA ALA A 105 10.66 0.64 13.76
C ALA A 105 11.34 1.84 13.08
N THR A 106 11.35 1.86 11.77
CA THR A 106 11.86 3.00 10.98
C THR A 106 10.69 3.77 10.37
N HIS A 107 10.67 5.08 10.61
CA HIS A 107 9.68 6.01 10.07
C HIS A 107 10.36 7.09 9.26
N SER A 108 10.01 7.25 7.99
CA SER A 108 10.39 8.40 7.19
C SER A 108 9.37 9.52 7.44
N THR A 109 9.66 10.39 8.37
CA THR A 109 8.75 11.47 8.80
C THR A 109 8.47 12.47 7.67
N HIS A 110 9.39 12.56 6.69
CA HIS A 110 9.20 13.37 5.50
C HIS A 110 8.13 12.86 4.53
N LYS A 111 7.68 11.62 4.66
CA LYS A 111 6.66 11.04 3.75
C LYS A 111 5.25 11.45 4.16
N LEU A 112 4.84 11.13 5.38
CA LEU A 112 3.45 11.28 5.82
C LEU A 112 3.28 12.01 7.16
N LEU A 113 4.36 12.52 7.76
CA LEU A 113 4.33 13.29 9.00
C LEU A 113 4.82 14.74 8.82
N ASN A 114 4.81 15.24 7.57
CA ASN A 114 5.07 16.65 7.22
C ASN A 114 6.47 17.19 7.58
N ALA A 115 7.46 16.36 7.87
CA ALA A 115 8.83 16.80 8.01
C ALA A 115 9.48 17.07 6.63
N LEU A 116 10.59 17.80 6.61
CA LEU A 116 11.36 18.05 5.40
C LEU A 116 11.99 16.76 4.86
N SER A 117 12.24 16.71 3.55
CA SER A 117 12.88 15.58 2.89
C SER A 117 14.15 15.14 3.64
N GLN A 118 14.40 13.83 3.70
CA GLN A 118 15.45 13.14 4.44
C GLN A 118 15.21 12.99 5.96
N ALA A 119 14.19 13.65 6.53
CA ALA A 119 13.85 13.48 7.93
C ALA A 119 13.32 12.06 8.20
N SER A 120 13.81 11.44 9.25
CA SER A 120 13.38 10.09 9.66
C SER A 120 13.64 9.84 11.14
N TYR A 121 13.00 8.79 11.69
CA TYR A 121 13.26 8.28 13.03
C TYR A 121 13.52 6.78 13.00
N ILE A 122 14.37 6.33 13.92
CA ILE A 122 14.47 4.93 14.34
C ILE A 122 13.96 4.86 15.77
N HIS A 123 12.87 4.15 15.96
CA HIS A 123 12.34 3.86 17.29
C HIS A 123 12.86 2.51 17.76
N VAL A 124 13.16 2.42 19.05
CA VAL A 124 13.64 1.18 19.67
C VAL A 124 12.87 0.91 20.94
N ARG A 125 12.26 -0.26 21.02
CA ARG A 125 11.69 -0.80 22.25
C ARG A 125 12.55 -1.96 22.70
N GLU A 126 13.30 -1.77 23.77
CA GLU A 126 14.14 -2.84 24.31
C GLU A 126 13.32 -4.01 24.84
N GLY A 127 13.85 -5.19 24.67
CA GLY A 127 13.32 -6.46 25.14
C GLY A 127 14.45 -7.47 25.38
N ARG A 128 14.20 -8.76 25.14
CA ARG A 128 15.18 -9.81 25.40
C ARG A 128 16.51 -9.67 24.65
N GLY A 129 16.46 -9.13 23.44
CA GLY A 129 17.65 -8.87 22.62
C GLY A 129 18.33 -7.56 22.99
N ALA A 130 18.85 -7.43 24.20
CA ALA A 130 19.43 -6.19 24.71
C ALA A 130 20.37 -5.47 23.74
N ILE A 131 20.31 -4.14 23.74
CA ILE A 131 21.12 -3.29 22.88
C ILE A 131 22.28 -2.72 23.69
N ASN A 132 23.49 -2.87 23.15
CA ASN A 132 24.61 -2.08 23.59
C ASN A 132 24.53 -0.70 22.94
N PHE A 133 24.16 0.31 23.72
CA PHE A 133 23.97 1.68 23.22
C PHE A 133 25.19 2.23 22.50
N SER A 134 26.40 1.98 23.02
CA SER A 134 27.65 2.47 22.39
C SER A 134 27.85 1.86 21.00
N ARG A 135 27.60 0.54 20.86
CA ARG A 135 27.69 -0.14 19.55
C ARG A 135 26.60 0.34 18.59
N PHE A 136 25.38 0.52 19.09
CA PHE A 136 24.28 1.05 18.27
C PHE A 136 24.61 2.44 17.76
N ASN A 137 25.11 3.32 18.65
CA ASN A 137 25.50 4.68 18.25
C ASN A 137 26.66 4.68 17.24
N GLN A 138 27.65 3.80 17.39
CA GLN A 138 28.72 3.66 16.40
C GLN A 138 28.16 3.23 15.04
N ALA A 139 27.31 2.22 15.00
CA ALA A 139 26.67 1.77 13.75
C ALA A 139 25.81 2.88 13.13
N TYR A 140 25.03 3.60 13.93
CA TYR A 140 24.26 4.75 13.49
C TYR A 140 25.16 5.82 12.86
N MET A 141 26.25 6.20 13.52
CA MET A 141 27.20 7.20 13.01
C MET A 141 27.93 6.76 11.75
N MET A 142 28.06 5.48 11.48
CA MET A 142 28.64 4.98 10.22
C MET A 142 27.72 5.22 9.02
N HIS A 143 26.41 5.31 9.25
CA HIS A 143 25.39 5.43 8.20
C HIS A 143 24.69 6.80 8.17
N ALA A 144 24.76 7.56 9.27
CA ALA A 144 24.23 8.92 9.35
C ALA A 144 25.27 9.97 8.94
N THR A 145 24.79 11.17 8.63
CA THR A 145 25.68 12.29 8.38
C THR A 145 26.37 12.78 9.64
N THR A 146 27.64 13.16 9.55
CA THR A 146 28.36 13.88 10.61
C THR A 146 28.12 15.39 10.58
N SER A 147 27.39 15.89 9.56
CA SER A 147 27.07 17.31 9.35
C SER A 147 25.55 17.47 9.20
N PRO A 148 24.77 17.30 10.27
CA PRO A 148 23.30 17.36 10.19
C PRO A 148 22.83 18.76 9.82
N LEU A 149 21.86 18.82 8.88
CA LEU A 149 21.18 20.07 8.56
C LEU A 149 20.12 20.36 9.64
N TYR A 150 20.33 21.40 10.42
CA TYR A 150 19.44 21.76 11.54
C TYR A 150 17.99 22.01 11.11
N ALA A 151 17.77 22.49 9.89
CA ALA A 151 16.41 22.64 9.36
C ALA A 151 15.67 21.29 9.27
N ILE A 152 16.35 20.21 8.90
CA ILE A 152 15.77 18.87 8.86
C ILE A 152 15.49 18.36 10.29
N CYS A 153 16.44 18.56 11.22
CA CYS A 153 16.24 18.19 12.63
C CYS A 153 15.05 18.96 13.24
N ALA A 154 15.00 20.26 13.03
CA ALA A 154 13.90 21.11 13.52
C ALA A 154 12.55 20.70 12.89
N SER A 155 12.54 20.32 11.62
CA SER A 155 11.31 19.85 10.97
C SER A 155 10.76 18.56 11.59
N ASN A 156 11.63 17.66 12.07
CA ASN A 156 11.20 16.48 12.83
C ASN A 156 10.50 16.88 14.14
N ASP A 157 11.07 17.83 14.87
CA ASP A 157 10.51 18.32 16.11
C ASP A 157 9.14 18.99 15.91
N VAL A 158 9.02 19.81 14.87
CA VAL A 158 7.74 20.41 14.46
C VAL A 158 6.73 19.33 14.08
N ALA A 159 7.12 18.34 13.29
CA ALA A 159 6.25 17.25 12.88
C ALA A 159 5.72 16.45 14.09
N VAL A 160 6.57 16.17 15.08
CA VAL A 160 6.15 15.53 16.33
C VAL A 160 5.16 16.42 17.09
N SER A 161 5.44 17.71 17.22
CA SER A 161 4.56 18.66 17.90
C SER A 161 3.18 18.77 17.22
N MET A 162 3.13 18.70 15.89
CA MET A 162 1.86 18.66 15.14
C MET A 162 1.05 17.40 15.41
N MET A 163 1.73 16.29 15.70
CA MET A 163 1.08 14.98 15.93
C MET A 163 0.81 14.71 17.41
N ASP A 164 1.16 15.62 18.31
CA ASP A 164 0.97 15.42 19.74
C ASP A 164 -0.51 15.54 20.15
N GLY A 165 -0.95 14.62 21.02
CA GLY A 165 -2.28 14.61 21.61
C GLY A 165 -3.43 14.60 20.60
N ASN A 166 -4.43 15.44 20.84
CA ASN A 166 -5.63 15.52 20.01
C ASN A 166 -5.36 16.03 18.58
N SER A 167 -4.25 16.74 18.36
CA SER A 167 -3.91 17.28 17.04
C SER A 167 -3.59 16.13 16.07
N GLY A 168 -2.80 15.15 16.50
CA GLY A 168 -2.47 13.99 15.69
C GLY A 168 -3.70 13.15 15.35
N LEU A 169 -4.59 12.94 16.32
CA LEU A 169 -5.87 12.27 16.07
C LEU A 169 -6.71 13.04 15.05
N SER A 170 -6.85 14.35 15.20
CA SER A 170 -7.64 15.18 14.29
C SER A 170 -7.09 15.16 12.87
N LEU A 171 -5.76 15.34 12.72
CA LEU A 171 -5.10 15.36 11.42
C LEU A 171 -5.22 14.01 10.70
N THR A 172 -5.02 12.90 11.41
CA THR A 172 -5.16 11.56 10.82
C THR A 172 -6.61 11.22 10.49
N GLN A 173 -7.54 11.66 11.34
CA GLN A 173 -8.97 11.45 11.09
C GLN A 173 -9.44 12.20 9.84
N GLU A 174 -9.04 13.45 9.65
CA GLU A 174 -9.36 14.22 8.44
C GLU A 174 -8.88 13.51 7.17
N VAL A 175 -7.67 12.97 7.18
CA VAL A 175 -7.13 12.20 6.04
C VAL A 175 -7.96 10.94 5.75
N ILE A 176 -8.37 10.22 6.80
CA ILE A 176 -9.20 9.02 6.66
C ILE A 176 -10.59 9.39 6.13
N ASP A 177 -11.19 10.45 6.65
CA ASP A 177 -12.51 10.92 6.22
C ASP A 177 -12.51 11.29 4.73
N GLU A 178 -11.51 12.04 4.25
CA GLU A 178 -11.36 12.41 2.84
C GLU A 178 -11.11 11.18 1.93
N ALA A 179 -10.32 10.23 2.39
CA ALA A 179 -10.05 8.99 1.64
C ALA A 179 -11.30 8.11 1.54
N VAL A 180 -12.08 8.01 2.61
CA VAL A 180 -13.35 7.27 2.64
C VAL A 180 -14.40 7.94 1.76
N ASP A 181 -14.54 9.26 1.82
CA ASP A 181 -15.45 10.01 0.95
C ASP A 181 -15.13 9.78 -0.53
N PHE A 182 -13.83 9.80 -0.89
CA PHE A 182 -13.39 9.47 -2.26
C PHE A 182 -13.74 8.02 -2.64
N ARG A 183 -13.45 7.04 -1.78
CA ARG A 183 -13.78 5.62 -2.05
C ARG A 183 -15.28 5.43 -2.24
N GLN A 184 -16.10 6.06 -1.41
CA GLN A 184 -17.56 6.00 -1.55
C GLN A 184 -18.04 6.67 -2.84
N ALA A 185 -17.46 7.81 -3.22
CA ALA A 185 -17.78 8.47 -4.49
C ALA A 185 -17.43 7.58 -5.69
N MET A 186 -16.26 6.93 -5.66
CA MET A 186 -15.85 5.99 -6.73
C MET A 186 -16.76 4.75 -6.77
N ALA A 187 -17.14 4.21 -5.61
CA ALA A 187 -18.03 3.06 -5.52
C ALA A 187 -19.44 3.36 -6.09
N ARG A 188 -19.98 4.57 -5.81
CA ARG A 188 -21.25 5.02 -6.39
C ARG A 188 -21.15 5.17 -7.91
N LEU A 189 -20.10 5.82 -8.41
CA LEU A 189 -19.89 5.97 -9.84
C LEU A 189 -19.71 4.63 -10.55
N TYR A 190 -18.93 3.72 -9.95
CA TYR A 190 -18.78 2.37 -10.49
C TYR A 190 -20.14 1.68 -10.65
N LYS A 191 -20.99 1.71 -9.62
CA LYS A 191 -22.34 1.13 -9.66
C LYS A 191 -23.24 1.81 -10.69
N GLU A 192 -23.22 3.13 -10.74
CA GLU A 192 -24.03 3.89 -11.69
C GLU A 192 -23.69 3.55 -13.14
N PHE A 193 -22.40 3.56 -13.49
CA PHE A 193 -21.99 3.26 -14.87
C PHE A 193 -22.17 1.77 -15.22
N THR A 194 -21.93 0.85 -14.30
CA THR A 194 -22.05 -0.59 -14.58
C THR A 194 -23.50 -1.08 -14.57
N ALA A 195 -24.44 -0.37 -13.97
CA ALA A 195 -25.87 -0.71 -13.99
C ALA A 195 -26.44 -0.76 -15.41
N ASP A 196 -25.92 0.07 -16.33
CA ASP A 196 -26.34 0.12 -17.73
C ASP A 196 -25.41 -0.71 -18.66
N GLY A 197 -24.59 -1.60 -18.08
CA GLY A 197 -23.66 -2.43 -18.84
C GLY A 197 -22.42 -1.69 -19.37
N SER A 198 -22.16 -0.46 -18.89
CA SER A 198 -20.95 0.30 -19.20
C SER A 198 -19.85 -0.06 -18.18
N TRP A 199 -18.73 0.61 -18.22
CA TRP A 199 -17.59 0.37 -17.35
C TRP A 199 -17.21 1.62 -16.57
N PHE A 200 -16.55 1.44 -15.41
CA PHE A 200 -15.86 2.48 -14.68
C PHE A 200 -14.75 1.88 -13.82
N PHE A 201 -13.97 2.72 -13.18
CA PHE A 201 -12.92 2.30 -12.25
C PHE A 201 -13.53 1.82 -10.94
N LYS A 202 -13.15 0.60 -10.52
CA LYS A 202 -13.62 -0.02 -9.27
C LYS A 202 -12.67 0.34 -8.12
N PRO A 203 -13.13 0.89 -6.98
CA PRO A 203 -12.25 1.03 -5.83
C PRO A 203 -11.91 -0.34 -5.25
N TRP A 204 -10.63 -0.55 -4.91
CA TRP A 204 -10.19 -1.80 -4.29
C TRP A 204 -10.40 -1.76 -2.79
N ASN A 205 -11.53 -2.26 -2.35
CA ASN A 205 -11.94 -2.42 -0.95
C ASN A 205 -13.18 -3.32 -0.88
N LYS A 206 -13.64 -3.64 0.34
CA LYS A 206 -14.89 -4.37 0.55
C LYS A 206 -16.04 -3.71 -0.19
N GLU A 207 -16.91 -4.51 -0.79
CA GLU A 207 -18.17 -4.02 -1.40
C GLU A 207 -19.28 -3.89 -0.35
N VAL A 208 -19.21 -4.72 0.68
CA VAL A 208 -20.19 -4.80 1.76
C VAL A 208 -19.46 -4.77 3.10
N VAL A 209 -19.97 -4.00 4.04
CA VAL A 209 -19.45 -3.90 5.40
C VAL A 209 -20.54 -4.15 6.42
N THR A 210 -20.18 -4.75 7.54
CA THR A 210 -21.11 -5.02 8.65
C THR A 210 -20.71 -4.18 9.86
N ASP A 211 -21.65 -3.50 10.46
CA ASP A 211 -21.44 -2.82 11.73
C ASP A 211 -21.38 -3.88 12.85
N PRO A 212 -20.24 -4.08 13.51
CA PRO A 212 -20.08 -5.12 14.53
C PRO A 212 -20.92 -4.87 15.79
N GLN A 213 -21.38 -3.63 16.02
CA GLN A 213 -22.21 -3.31 17.19
C GLN A 213 -23.67 -3.67 16.97
N THR A 214 -24.17 -3.45 15.77
CA THR A 214 -25.59 -3.63 15.44
C THR A 214 -25.89 -4.89 14.62
N GLY A 215 -24.86 -5.48 14.02
CA GLY A 215 -24.98 -6.56 13.03
C GLY A 215 -25.58 -6.13 11.70
N LYS A 216 -25.83 -4.83 11.51
CA LYS A 216 -26.42 -4.32 10.28
C LYS A 216 -25.37 -4.26 9.17
N THR A 217 -25.73 -4.81 8.02
CA THR A 217 -24.91 -4.82 6.81
C THR A 217 -25.28 -3.66 5.90
N TYR A 218 -24.26 -3.05 5.31
CA TYR A 218 -24.39 -1.95 4.37
C TYR A 218 -23.57 -2.23 3.13
N ASP A 219 -24.05 -1.75 2.01
CA ASP A 219 -23.19 -1.51 0.86
C ASP A 219 -22.14 -0.44 1.19
N PHE A 220 -20.89 -0.66 0.80
CA PHE A 220 -19.79 0.28 1.11
C PHE A 220 -20.09 1.70 0.60
N ALA A 221 -20.69 1.80 -0.60
CA ALA A 221 -21.03 3.08 -1.20
C ALA A 221 -21.98 3.93 -0.33
N ASP A 222 -22.85 3.26 0.44
CA ASP A 222 -23.93 3.87 1.21
C ASP A 222 -23.78 3.69 2.73
N ALA A 223 -22.69 3.04 3.15
CA ALA A 223 -22.40 2.85 4.57
C ALA A 223 -22.22 4.21 5.29
N PRO A 224 -22.62 4.33 6.55
CA PRO A 224 -22.35 5.54 7.32
C PRO A 224 -20.85 5.86 7.32
N THR A 225 -20.45 7.05 6.88
CA THR A 225 -19.04 7.46 6.84
C THR A 225 -18.35 7.26 8.19
N LYS A 226 -19.03 7.59 9.30
CA LYS A 226 -18.50 7.38 10.65
C LYS A 226 -18.18 5.91 10.94
N LEU A 227 -18.97 4.95 10.44
CA LEU A 227 -18.66 3.54 10.58
C LEU A 227 -17.33 3.21 9.88
N LEU A 228 -17.19 3.62 8.63
CA LEU A 228 -16.00 3.38 7.82
C LEU A 228 -14.73 4.07 8.35
N THR A 229 -14.88 5.24 8.99
CA THR A 229 -13.73 6.03 9.42
C THR A 229 -13.31 5.78 10.87
N THR A 230 -14.07 4.97 11.63
CA THR A 230 -13.76 4.70 13.05
C THR A 230 -13.76 3.22 13.42
N VAL A 231 -14.30 2.34 12.60
CA VAL A 231 -14.39 0.91 12.90
C VAL A 231 -13.38 0.14 12.07
N GLN A 232 -12.37 -0.40 12.73
CA GLN A 232 -11.27 -1.15 12.12
C GLN A 232 -11.77 -2.35 11.31
N ASP A 233 -12.79 -3.07 11.79
CA ASP A 233 -13.34 -4.29 11.16
C ASP A 233 -13.82 -4.06 9.71
N CYS A 234 -14.22 -2.84 9.38
CA CYS A 234 -14.56 -2.46 8.00
C CYS A 234 -13.36 -2.61 7.04
N TRP A 235 -12.15 -2.70 7.55
CA TRP A 235 -10.90 -2.76 6.77
C TRP A 235 -10.13 -4.06 6.96
N VAL A 236 -10.47 -4.86 7.98
CA VAL A 236 -9.86 -6.18 8.20
C VAL A 236 -10.14 -7.08 7.00
N MET A 237 -9.10 -7.76 6.54
CA MET A 237 -9.18 -8.71 5.42
C MET A 237 -9.57 -10.08 5.96
N HIS A 238 -10.78 -10.55 5.62
CA HIS A 238 -11.24 -11.86 6.01
C HIS A 238 -10.95 -12.91 4.94
N PRO A 239 -10.71 -14.18 5.31
CA PRO A 239 -10.34 -15.20 4.34
C PRO A 239 -11.41 -15.41 3.27
N GLY A 240 -10.98 -15.43 2.01
CA GLY A 240 -11.85 -15.74 0.88
C GLY A 240 -12.77 -14.62 0.41
N GLU A 241 -12.67 -13.41 0.95
CA GLU A 241 -13.42 -12.25 0.39
C GLU A 241 -12.96 -11.99 -1.06
N SER A 242 -13.93 -11.82 -1.98
CA SER A 242 -13.66 -11.70 -3.43
C SER A 242 -12.86 -10.47 -3.80
N TRP A 243 -13.04 -9.35 -3.08
CA TRP A 243 -12.37 -8.09 -3.41
C TRP A 243 -10.84 -8.13 -3.33
N HIS A 244 -10.25 -9.08 -2.56
CA HIS A 244 -8.80 -9.26 -2.48
C HIS A 244 -8.32 -10.65 -2.91
N GLY A 245 -9.19 -11.66 -2.95
CA GLY A 245 -8.89 -13.00 -3.45
C GLY A 245 -7.93 -13.87 -2.61
N PHE A 246 -7.47 -13.42 -1.44
CA PHE A 246 -6.57 -14.20 -0.58
C PHE A 246 -7.37 -15.24 0.22
N LYS A 247 -7.36 -16.49 -0.23
CA LYS A 247 -8.18 -17.56 0.35
C LYS A 247 -7.66 -18.06 1.71
N ASP A 248 -6.36 -18.05 1.90
CA ASP A 248 -5.67 -18.66 3.05
C ASP A 248 -5.17 -17.62 4.06
N ILE A 249 -5.56 -16.34 3.91
CA ILE A 249 -5.22 -15.33 4.91
C ILE A 249 -6.01 -15.61 6.19
N PRO A 250 -5.37 -15.71 7.36
CA PRO A 250 -6.12 -15.85 8.60
C PRO A 250 -6.92 -14.59 8.91
N ASP A 251 -7.99 -14.78 9.63
CA ASP A 251 -8.79 -13.68 10.12
C ASP A 251 -7.97 -12.72 10.98
N ASN A 252 -8.19 -11.42 10.83
CA ASN A 252 -7.47 -10.35 11.53
C ASN A 252 -5.92 -10.34 11.36
N TRP A 253 -5.38 -11.09 10.40
CA TRP A 253 -3.94 -11.06 10.09
C TRP A 253 -3.49 -9.77 9.43
N SER A 254 -4.37 -9.19 8.63
CA SER A 254 -4.08 -7.96 7.91
C SER A 254 -5.33 -7.10 7.75
N MET A 255 -5.14 -5.81 7.61
CA MET A 255 -6.17 -4.87 7.21
C MET A 255 -5.72 -4.03 6.01
N LEU A 256 -6.67 -3.52 5.24
CA LEU A 256 -6.40 -2.51 4.23
C LEU A 256 -6.31 -1.13 4.87
N ASP A 257 -5.28 -0.39 4.54
CA ASP A 257 -5.12 1.00 4.97
C ASP A 257 -6.15 1.91 4.26
N PRO A 258 -7.03 2.59 5.00
CA PRO A 258 -8.04 3.46 4.40
C PRO A 258 -7.47 4.53 3.47
N ILE A 259 -6.28 5.08 3.78
CA ILE A 259 -5.69 6.23 3.08
C ILE A 259 -4.85 5.85 1.86
N LYS A 260 -4.53 4.58 1.67
CA LYS A 260 -3.87 4.05 0.47
C LYS A 260 -4.91 3.53 -0.50
N VAL A 261 -5.35 4.37 -1.39
CA VAL A 261 -6.52 4.13 -2.22
C VAL A 261 -6.12 3.64 -3.59
N SER A 262 -6.37 2.37 -3.86
CA SER A 262 -6.25 1.80 -5.20
C SER A 262 -7.59 1.80 -5.91
N ILE A 263 -7.56 2.12 -7.20
CA ILE A 263 -8.65 1.90 -8.14
C ILE A 263 -8.21 0.91 -9.21
N LEU A 264 -9.13 0.06 -9.63
CA LEU A 264 -8.91 -0.94 -10.66
C LEU A 264 -9.53 -0.46 -11.97
N ALA A 265 -8.74 -0.47 -13.03
CA ALA A 265 -9.23 -0.34 -14.39
C ALA A 265 -9.78 -1.68 -14.87
N PRO A 266 -10.79 -1.72 -15.79
CA PRO A 266 -11.30 -2.97 -16.35
C PRO A 266 -10.23 -3.71 -17.16
N GLY A 267 -10.33 -5.05 -17.25
CA GLY A 267 -9.45 -5.90 -18.05
C GLY A 267 -8.81 -7.07 -17.31
N MET A 268 -9.01 -7.14 -15.98
CA MET A 268 -8.59 -8.25 -15.16
C MET A 268 -9.76 -8.72 -14.30
N GLY A 269 -10.12 -10.00 -14.40
CA GLY A 269 -11.16 -10.63 -13.59
C GLY A 269 -10.75 -10.82 -12.13
N GLU A 270 -11.72 -11.17 -11.29
CA GLU A 270 -11.49 -11.46 -9.87
C GLU A 270 -10.65 -12.74 -9.66
N ASP A 271 -10.55 -13.59 -10.68
CA ASP A 271 -9.69 -14.78 -10.72
C ASP A 271 -8.23 -14.46 -11.08
N GLY A 272 -7.93 -13.20 -11.44
CA GLY A 272 -6.62 -12.76 -11.87
C GLY A 272 -6.30 -13.02 -13.36
N GLU A 273 -7.27 -13.55 -14.11
CA GLU A 273 -7.13 -13.75 -15.54
C GLU A 273 -7.52 -12.48 -16.33
N LEU A 274 -6.90 -12.32 -17.50
CA LEU A 274 -7.22 -11.18 -18.37
C LEU A 274 -8.56 -11.39 -19.09
N GLU A 275 -9.40 -10.38 -19.07
CA GLU A 275 -10.69 -10.34 -19.76
C GLU A 275 -10.51 -10.24 -21.29
N GLU A 276 -11.62 -10.19 -22.04
CA GLU A 276 -11.56 -10.02 -23.49
C GLU A 276 -11.10 -8.63 -23.91
N THR A 277 -11.54 -7.63 -23.16
CA THR A 277 -11.23 -6.20 -23.36
C THR A 277 -10.81 -5.56 -22.06
N GLY A 278 -10.08 -4.45 -22.11
CA GLY A 278 -9.67 -3.76 -20.92
C GLY A 278 -9.05 -2.38 -21.18
N VAL A 279 -8.87 -1.65 -20.12
CA VAL A 279 -8.29 -0.29 -20.15
C VAL A 279 -6.95 -0.32 -19.41
N PRO A 280 -5.81 -0.30 -20.10
CA PRO A 280 -4.51 -0.30 -19.45
C PRO A 280 -4.33 0.90 -18.52
N ALA A 281 -3.97 0.65 -17.27
CA ALA A 281 -3.81 1.70 -16.26
C ALA A 281 -2.71 2.71 -16.64
N ALA A 282 -1.71 2.28 -17.42
CA ALA A 282 -0.66 3.17 -17.93
C ALA A 282 -1.22 4.29 -18.82
N LEU A 283 -2.22 3.99 -19.66
CA LEU A 283 -2.90 5.00 -20.49
C LEU A 283 -3.65 6.01 -19.62
N VAL A 284 -4.37 5.52 -18.61
CA VAL A 284 -5.08 6.38 -17.64
C VAL A 284 -4.10 7.26 -16.87
N THR A 285 -2.97 6.70 -16.43
CA THR A 285 -1.92 7.45 -15.72
C THR A 285 -1.31 8.55 -16.60
N ALA A 286 -1.06 8.27 -17.88
CA ALA A 286 -0.59 9.29 -18.84
C ALA A 286 -1.62 10.42 -18.98
N TRP A 287 -2.91 10.08 -19.09
CA TRP A 287 -3.99 11.06 -19.09
C TRP A 287 -4.02 11.91 -17.82
N LEU A 288 -3.95 11.29 -16.64
CA LEU A 288 -3.91 11.99 -15.35
C LEU A 288 -2.72 12.94 -15.25
N GLY A 289 -1.54 12.50 -15.70
CA GLY A 289 -0.32 13.32 -15.72
C GLY A 289 -0.46 14.60 -16.53
N ARG A 290 -1.15 14.55 -17.67
CA ARG A 290 -1.47 15.73 -18.49
C ARG A 290 -2.36 16.75 -17.76
N HIS A 291 -3.12 16.28 -16.77
CA HIS A 291 -4.00 17.12 -15.94
C HIS A 291 -3.36 17.49 -14.59
N GLY A 292 -2.03 17.26 -14.44
CA GLY A 292 -1.29 17.59 -13.24
C GLY A 292 -1.55 16.65 -12.06
N ILE A 293 -2.09 15.46 -12.32
CA ILE A 293 -2.36 14.43 -11.29
C ILE A 293 -1.34 13.31 -11.42
N VAL A 294 -0.56 13.08 -10.38
CA VAL A 294 0.48 12.05 -10.34
C VAL A 294 0.08 10.97 -9.34
N PRO A 295 -0.25 9.75 -9.81
CA PRO A 295 -0.49 8.61 -8.92
C PRO A 295 0.78 8.19 -8.19
N THR A 296 0.62 7.54 -7.05
CA THR A 296 1.77 7.00 -6.29
C THR A 296 2.35 5.75 -6.96
N ARG A 297 1.49 4.93 -7.56
CA ARG A 297 1.87 3.70 -8.27
C ARG A 297 0.87 3.40 -9.38
N THR A 298 1.39 2.81 -10.46
CA THR A 298 0.59 2.24 -11.55
C THR A 298 1.11 0.85 -11.87
N THR A 299 0.22 -0.13 -11.99
CA THR A 299 0.48 -1.47 -12.53
C THR A 299 -0.27 -1.62 -13.86
N ASP A 300 -0.45 -2.84 -14.36
CA ASP A 300 -1.17 -3.05 -15.62
C ASP A 300 -2.64 -2.58 -15.53
N PHE A 301 -3.32 -2.83 -14.40
CA PHE A 301 -4.73 -2.49 -14.21
C PHE A 301 -5.04 -1.76 -12.88
N GLN A 302 -4.05 -1.46 -12.06
CA GLN A 302 -4.25 -0.78 -10.79
C GLN A 302 -3.56 0.58 -10.78
N ILE A 303 -4.24 1.58 -10.24
CA ILE A 303 -3.70 2.93 -10.01
C ILE A 303 -3.90 3.26 -8.53
N MET A 304 -2.81 3.55 -7.83
CA MET A 304 -2.85 3.87 -6.41
C MET A 304 -2.65 5.36 -6.16
N PHE A 305 -3.50 5.91 -5.31
CA PHE A 305 -3.42 7.27 -4.79
C PHE A 305 -3.18 7.25 -3.29
N LEU A 306 -2.25 8.07 -2.83
CA LEU A 306 -1.97 8.24 -1.42
C LEU A 306 -2.67 9.49 -0.91
N PHE A 307 -3.59 9.31 0.02
CA PHE A 307 -4.18 10.42 0.75
C PHE A 307 -3.23 10.82 1.89
N SER A 308 -2.80 12.06 1.88
CA SER A 308 -1.90 12.62 2.90
C SER A 308 -2.52 13.88 3.48
N MET A 309 -1.95 14.37 4.58
CA MET A 309 -2.38 15.64 5.18
C MET A 309 -2.37 16.76 4.13
N GLY A 310 -3.50 17.46 4.02
CA GLY A 310 -3.72 18.50 3.01
C GLY A 310 -4.30 18.02 1.67
N VAL A 311 -4.65 16.75 1.51
CA VAL A 311 -5.56 16.30 0.45
C VAL A 311 -6.98 16.65 0.87
N THR A 312 -7.64 17.46 0.06
CA THR A 312 -8.98 17.99 0.35
C THR A 312 -9.98 17.53 -0.72
N ARG A 313 -11.26 17.66 -0.41
CA ARG A 313 -12.37 17.36 -1.34
C ARG A 313 -12.20 18.01 -2.71
N GLY A 314 -11.69 19.24 -2.78
CA GLY A 314 -11.42 19.91 -4.04
C GLY A 314 -10.38 19.19 -4.89
N LYS A 315 -9.32 18.67 -4.27
CA LYS A 315 -8.25 17.96 -4.97
C LYS A 315 -8.73 16.61 -5.51
N TRP A 316 -9.34 15.77 -4.65
CA TRP A 316 -9.80 14.47 -5.13
C TRP A 316 -11.08 14.59 -6.02
N GLY A 317 -11.88 15.65 -5.85
CA GLY A 317 -12.96 15.95 -6.79
C GLY A 317 -12.44 16.24 -8.20
N THR A 318 -11.28 16.91 -8.33
CA THR A 318 -10.59 17.07 -9.62
C THR A 318 -10.17 15.72 -10.20
N LEU A 319 -9.65 14.80 -9.38
CA LEU A 319 -9.31 13.44 -9.82
C LEU A 319 -10.54 12.71 -10.37
N VAL A 320 -11.67 12.71 -9.63
CA VAL A 320 -12.92 12.08 -10.09
C VAL A 320 -13.37 12.66 -11.42
N ASN A 321 -13.41 13.99 -11.56
CA ASN A 321 -13.77 14.64 -12.81
C ASN A 321 -12.85 14.29 -13.97
N THR A 322 -11.54 14.14 -13.70
CA THR A 322 -10.55 13.77 -14.72
C THR A 322 -10.73 12.31 -15.17
N LEU A 323 -11.06 11.40 -14.24
CA LEU A 323 -11.40 10.00 -14.57
C LEU A 323 -12.71 9.92 -15.39
N CYS A 324 -13.73 10.66 -15.02
CA CYS A 324 -14.97 10.75 -15.83
C CYS A 324 -14.72 11.35 -17.22
N SER A 325 -13.81 12.34 -17.32
CA SER A 325 -13.40 12.90 -18.60
C SER A 325 -12.64 11.88 -19.45
N PHE A 326 -11.72 11.14 -18.85
CA PHE A 326 -11.03 10.03 -19.53
C PHE A 326 -12.05 9.06 -20.16
N LYS A 327 -12.99 8.56 -19.34
CA LYS A 327 -14.01 7.63 -19.80
C LYS A 327 -14.78 8.17 -21.01
N ARG A 328 -15.24 9.42 -20.97
CA ARG A 328 -15.98 10.04 -22.09
C ARG A 328 -15.16 10.07 -23.39
N HIS A 329 -13.89 10.45 -23.31
CA HIS A 329 -13.00 10.47 -24.48
C HIS A 329 -12.66 9.07 -24.97
N TYR A 330 -12.48 8.13 -24.06
CA TYR A 330 -12.23 6.73 -24.37
C TYR A 330 -13.42 6.09 -25.09
N ASP A 331 -14.63 6.22 -24.54
CA ASP A 331 -15.86 5.69 -25.15
C ASP A 331 -16.16 6.32 -26.51
N ALA A 332 -15.83 7.59 -26.70
CA ALA A 332 -15.99 8.30 -27.97
C ALA A 332 -14.84 8.02 -28.96
N ASN A 333 -13.85 7.27 -28.60
CA ASN A 333 -12.60 7.07 -29.36
C ASN A 333 -12.02 8.37 -29.90
N THR A 334 -11.93 9.40 -29.04
CA THR A 334 -11.48 10.74 -29.45
C THR A 334 -10.07 10.66 -30.05
N PRO A 335 -9.80 11.32 -31.20
CA PRO A 335 -8.50 11.31 -31.85
C PRO A 335 -7.36 11.71 -30.92
N LEU A 336 -6.25 10.96 -30.94
CA LEU A 336 -5.05 11.26 -30.13
C LEU A 336 -4.51 12.65 -30.40
N ALA A 337 -4.60 13.15 -31.64
CA ALA A 337 -4.21 14.51 -31.99
C ALA A 337 -4.94 15.59 -31.15
N GLN A 338 -6.15 15.28 -30.65
CA GLN A 338 -6.93 16.18 -29.81
C GLN A 338 -6.61 16.00 -28.33
N VAL A 339 -6.42 14.77 -27.87
CA VAL A 339 -6.32 14.44 -26.43
C VAL A 339 -4.89 14.22 -25.95
N MET A 340 -3.98 13.83 -26.83
CA MET A 340 -2.56 13.59 -26.57
C MET A 340 -1.67 14.09 -27.73
N PRO A 341 -1.78 15.38 -28.13
CA PRO A 341 -1.12 15.91 -29.33
C PRO A 341 0.39 15.70 -29.34
N GLU A 342 1.07 15.79 -28.20
CA GLU A 342 2.52 15.60 -28.11
C GLU A 342 2.95 14.15 -28.44
N LEU A 343 2.11 13.15 -28.20
CA LEU A 343 2.38 11.78 -28.62
C LEU A 343 2.34 11.66 -30.15
N VAL A 344 1.36 12.34 -30.77
CA VAL A 344 1.22 12.38 -32.24
C VAL A 344 2.34 13.18 -32.88
N GLU A 345 2.74 14.32 -32.30
CA GLU A 345 3.88 15.11 -32.79
C GLU A 345 5.19 14.33 -32.74
N GLN A 346 5.40 13.54 -31.67
CA GLN A 346 6.60 12.74 -31.52
C GLN A 346 6.66 11.53 -32.44
N TYR A 347 5.50 10.89 -32.72
CA TYR A 347 5.40 9.65 -33.50
C TYR A 347 4.20 9.71 -34.48
N PRO A 348 4.23 10.61 -35.48
CA PRO A 348 3.09 10.85 -36.36
C PRO A 348 2.72 9.63 -37.21
N ASP A 349 3.69 8.87 -37.69
CA ASP A 349 3.46 7.67 -38.51
C ASP A 349 2.68 6.58 -37.77
N THR A 350 2.79 6.56 -36.44
CA THR A 350 2.12 5.55 -35.62
C THR A 350 0.76 6.03 -35.13
N TYR A 351 0.66 7.29 -34.65
CA TYR A 351 -0.48 7.73 -33.87
C TYR A 351 -1.40 8.75 -34.54
N ALA A 352 -1.04 9.29 -35.73
CA ALA A 352 -1.84 10.36 -36.36
C ALA A 352 -3.30 9.97 -36.66
N ASN A 353 -3.55 8.70 -36.92
CA ASN A 353 -4.88 8.19 -37.29
C ASN A 353 -5.55 7.36 -36.17
N MET A 354 -5.00 7.35 -34.95
CA MET A 354 -5.55 6.60 -33.83
C MET A 354 -6.41 7.46 -32.92
N GLY A 355 -7.48 6.88 -32.39
CA GLY A 355 -8.18 7.39 -31.22
C GLY A 355 -7.62 6.84 -29.93
N ILE A 356 -8.06 7.39 -28.81
CA ILE A 356 -7.57 6.96 -27.48
C ILE A 356 -8.04 5.53 -27.13
N HIS A 357 -9.19 5.09 -27.63
CA HIS A 357 -9.68 3.73 -27.48
C HIS A 357 -8.81 2.75 -28.31
N ASP A 358 -8.52 3.08 -29.57
CA ASP A 358 -7.66 2.28 -30.42
C ASP A 358 -6.28 2.06 -29.80
N LEU A 359 -5.72 3.09 -29.15
CA LEU A 359 -4.47 2.97 -28.41
C LEU A 359 -4.63 2.04 -27.21
N GLY A 360 -5.72 2.17 -26.44
CA GLY A 360 -6.02 1.27 -25.32
C GLY A 360 -6.11 -0.17 -25.73
N ASP A 361 -6.84 -0.48 -26.82
CA ASP A 361 -6.97 -1.83 -27.37
C ASP A 361 -5.62 -2.41 -27.83
N THR A 362 -4.81 -1.58 -28.48
CA THR A 362 -3.47 -1.98 -28.92
C THR A 362 -2.57 -2.33 -27.72
N MET A 363 -2.60 -1.51 -26.67
CA MET A 363 -1.84 -1.75 -25.44
C MET A 363 -2.36 -3.00 -24.71
N PHE A 364 -3.69 -3.17 -24.64
CA PHE A 364 -4.29 -4.31 -23.96
C PHE A 364 -3.98 -5.63 -24.70
N ALA A 365 -4.07 -5.64 -26.03
CA ALA A 365 -3.67 -6.79 -26.86
C ALA A 365 -2.21 -7.17 -26.60
N TRP A 366 -1.33 -6.18 -26.49
CA TRP A 366 0.08 -6.43 -26.16
C TRP A 366 0.26 -7.03 -24.76
N LEU A 367 -0.49 -6.55 -23.75
CA LEU A 367 -0.47 -7.12 -22.39
C LEU A 367 -0.92 -8.61 -22.42
N LYS A 368 -1.97 -8.92 -23.16
CA LYS A 368 -2.45 -10.32 -23.32
C LYS A 368 -1.41 -11.22 -23.95
N GLU A 369 -0.77 -10.77 -25.03
CA GLU A 369 0.24 -11.54 -25.74
C GLU A 369 1.51 -11.74 -24.92
N ASN A 370 1.94 -10.72 -24.20
CA ASN A 370 3.23 -10.72 -23.51
C ASN A 370 3.13 -11.11 -22.04
N ASN A 371 2.00 -10.91 -21.39
CA ASN A 371 1.74 -11.16 -19.97
C ASN A 371 2.96 -10.80 -19.07
N PRO A 372 3.32 -9.49 -18.99
CA PRO A 372 4.55 -9.08 -18.29
C PRO A 372 4.54 -9.46 -16.81
N GLY A 373 3.37 -9.49 -16.17
CA GLY A 373 3.22 -9.91 -14.77
C GLY A 373 3.62 -11.37 -14.58
N ALA A 374 3.09 -12.28 -15.42
CA ALA A 374 3.44 -13.70 -15.35
C ALA A 374 4.92 -13.94 -15.66
N ARG A 375 5.50 -13.23 -16.66
CA ARG A 375 6.93 -13.32 -16.99
C ARG A 375 7.83 -12.83 -15.86
N LEU A 376 7.44 -11.75 -15.16
CA LEU A 376 8.15 -11.29 -14.00
C LEU A 376 8.08 -12.31 -12.85
N ASN A 377 6.90 -12.87 -12.60
CA ASN A 377 6.72 -13.91 -11.59
C ASN A 377 7.59 -15.13 -11.89
N GLU A 378 7.63 -15.59 -13.14
CA GLU A 378 8.49 -16.69 -13.56
C GLU A 378 9.98 -16.36 -13.38
N ALA A 379 10.40 -15.17 -13.78
CA ALA A 379 11.78 -14.72 -13.64
C ALA A 379 12.21 -14.65 -12.16
N TYR A 380 11.35 -14.12 -11.29
CA TYR A 380 11.65 -14.00 -9.85
C TYR A 380 11.55 -15.33 -9.10
N SER A 381 10.64 -16.22 -9.47
CA SER A 381 10.51 -17.53 -8.84
C SER A 381 11.71 -18.44 -9.08
N GLY A 382 12.41 -18.27 -10.19
CA GLY A 382 13.63 -18.99 -10.52
C GLY A 382 14.92 -18.38 -9.93
N LEU A 383 14.87 -17.18 -9.38
CA LEU A 383 16.04 -16.57 -8.79
C LEU A 383 16.28 -17.12 -7.37
N PRO A 384 17.54 -17.43 -7.01
CA PRO A 384 17.87 -17.65 -5.61
C PRO A 384 17.49 -16.40 -4.83
N VAL A 385 16.92 -16.61 -3.64
CA VAL A 385 16.59 -15.50 -2.73
C VAL A 385 17.80 -14.58 -2.66
N ALA A 386 17.66 -13.35 -3.18
CA ALA A 386 18.73 -12.38 -3.10
C ALA A 386 18.93 -12.03 -1.64
N GLU A 387 20.06 -12.39 -1.11
CA GLU A 387 20.49 -11.97 0.21
C GLU A 387 21.32 -10.70 0.04
N VAL A 388 20.84 -9.68 0.70
CA VAL A 388 21.57 -8.42 0.86
C VAL A 388 22.27 -8.45 2.22
#